data_4ddb120bd2877f12bd31bb2822d7accf
#
_entry.id   4ddb120bd2877f12bd31bb2822d7accf
#
_cell.length_a   1.000
_cell.length_b   1.000
_cell.length_c   1.000
_cell.angle_alpha   90.00
_cell.angle_beta   90.00
_cell.angle_gamma   90.00
#
_symmetry.space_group_name_H-M   'P 1'
#
loop_
_entity.id
_entity.type
_entity.pdbx_description
1 polymer ?
#
loop_
_entity_poly.entity_id
_entity_poly.type
_entity_poly.pdbx_seq_one_letter_code
_entity_poly.pdbx_strand_id
1 'polypeptide(L)'
;MATSEQLPEVVFDQGGKATSRATRATSQTGSAADAAAGFAVSGREAAINTFVIDTSVLLSDPRALLRFAEHEVIVPIVVITELESKRHDPELGYFARKALRLLDDLRVKHGGLNQPIPIGDDGGSLMVELNHISSEVLPLGFRSGDNDSRILAVAKNLANEGRNVTVVSKDLPMRVK
;
A
#
# COMPACT_ATOMS: atom_id res chain seq x y z
N MET A 1 30.99 -10.07 4.32
CA MET A 1 30.03 -9.92 3.21
C MET A 1 28.85 -9.18 3.78
N ALA A 2 28.71 -7.90 3.45
CA ALA A 2 27.62 -7.07 3.95
C ALA A 2 26.39 -7.33 3.07
N THR A 3 25.36 -7.91 3.65
CA THR A 3 24.06 -8.06 3.00
C THR A 3 23.47 -6.65 2.86
N SER A 4 23.31 -6.19 1.63
CA SER A 4 22.62 -4.91 1.34
C SER A 4 21.15 -5.08 1.77
N GLU A 5 20.81 -4.52 2.92
CA GLU A 5 19.47 -4.52 3.48
C GLU A 5 18.65 -3.47 2.73
N GLN A 6 17.84 -3.96 1.78
CA GLN A 6 17.03 -3.12 0.92
C GLN A 6 15.84 -2.58 1.72
N LEU A 7 15.82 -1.25 1.89
CA LEU A 7 14.66 -0.55 2.48
C LEU A 7 13.46 -0.67 1.53
N PRO A 8 12.22 -0.72 2.05
CA PRO A 8 11.03 -0.75 1.20
C PRO A 8 10.96 0.48 0.29
N GLU A 9 10.58 0.24 -0.96
CA GLU A 9 10.45 1.30 -1.96
C GLU A 9 9.30 2.25 -1.58
N VAL A 10 9.56 3.56 -1.64
CA VAL A 10 8.55 4.59 -1.40
C VAL A 10 7.98 5.03 -2.75
N VAL A 11 6.74 4.64 -3.04
CA VAL A 11 6.07 4.98 -4.30
C VAL A 11 5.27 6.27 -4.17
N PHE A 12 5.33 7.07 -5.24
CA PHE A 12 4.68 8.38 -5.33
C PHE A 12 3.38 8.31 -6.11
N ASP A 13 2.27 8.74 -5.53
CA ASP A 13 1.08 9.08 -6.30
C ASP A 13 1.24 10.49 -6.90
N GLN A 14 1.71 10.51 -8.15
CA GLN A 14 1.56 11.67 -9.03
C GLN A 14 0.25 11.44 -9.78
N GLY A 15 -0.86 12.04 -9.34
CA GLY A 15 -2.21 11.92 -9.87
C GLY A 15 -2.30 11.75 -11.39
N GLY A 16 -2.10 10.54 -11.86
CA GLY A 16 -2.14 10.17 -13.27
C GLY A 16 -2.79 8.80 -13.44
N LYS A 17 -3.89 8.77 -14.19
CA LYS A 17 -4.54 7.55 -14.65
C LYS A 17 -3.52 6.60 -15.28
N ALA A 18 -3.47 5.37 -14.82
CA ALA A 18 -2.80 4.28 -15.53
C ALA A 18 -3.54 4.01 -16.84
N THR A 19 -3.03 4.54 -17.96
CA THR A 19 -3.48 4.18 -19.29
C THR A 19 -2.59 3.06 -19.82
N SER A 20 -3.13 1.85 -19.88
CA SER A 20 -2.51 0.76 -20.61
C SER A 20 -2.54 1.08 -22.10
N ARG A 21 -1.37 1.34 -22.69
CA ARG A 21 -1.21 1.53 -24.13
C ARG A 21 -1.01 0.16 -24.79
N ALA A 22 -2.08 -0.39 -25.36
CA ALA A 22 -2.00 -1.50 -26.27
C ALA A 22 -1.36 -1.04 -27.57
N THR A 23 -0.16 -1.54 -27.90
CA THR A 23 0.48 -1.35 -29.20
C THR A 23 -0.04 -2.42 -30.17
N ARG A 24 -0.76 -1.94 -31.17
CA ARG A 24 -1.26 -2.72 -32.33
C ARG A 24 -0.10 -2.96 -33.28
N ALA A 25 0.33 -4.20 -33.44
CA ALA A 25 1.25 -4.59 -34.49
C ALA A 25 0.48 -5.25 -35.62
N THR A 26 0.72 -4.75 -36.83
CA THR A 26 0.16 -5.18 -38.13
C THR A 26 0.73 -6.51 -38.59
N SER A 27 -0.14 -7.24 -39.28
CA SER A 27 0.05 -8.52 -39.96
C SER A 27 1.16 -8.52 -40.99
N GLN A 28 1.95 -9.62 -41.07
CA GLN A 28 2.44 -10.18 -42.34
C GLN A 28 2.40 -11.70 -42.28
N THR A 29 1.89 -12.26 -43.37
CA THR A 29 1.67 -13.66 -43.70
C THR A 29 2.97 -14.38 -44.07
N GLY A 30 3.17 -15.63 -43.61
CA GLY A 30 4.21 -16.53 -44.08
C GLY A 30 4.02 -17.94 -43.51
N SER A 31 3.68 -18.86 -44.42
CA SER A 31 3.45 -20.30 -44.24
C SER A 31 4.71 -21.06 -43.83
N ALA A 32 4.62 -22.00 -42.91
CA ALA A 32 5.00 -23.40 -42.99
C ALA A 32 5.13 -24.06 -41.60
N ALA A 33 4.41 -25.11 -41.49
CA ALA A 33 4.55 -26.38 -40.77
C ALA A 33 5.57 -26.54 -39.64
N ASP A 34 5.01 -27.11 -38.55
CA ASP A 34 5.62 -28.10 -37.63
C ASP A 34 6.69 -27.65 -36.63
N ALA A 35 6.23 -27.52 -35.42
CA ALA A 35 6.86 -28.03 -34.18
C ALA A 35 5.97 -27.67 -33.00
N ALA A 36 5.24 -28.65 -32.48
CA ALA A 36 4.56 -28.58 -31.20
C ALA A 36 5.61 -28.51 -30.08
N ALA A 37 6.01 -27.31 -29.71
CA ALA A 37 6.70 -27.04 -28.43
C ALA A 37 5.71 -26.26 -27.58
N GLY A 38 5.16 -26.94 -26.58
CA GLY A 38 4.27 -26.35 -25.60
C GLY A 38 4.88 -25.12 -24.95
N PHE A 39 4.48 -23.95 -25.37
CA PHE A 39 4.63 -22.75 -24.54
C PHE A 39 3.62 -22.89 -23.41
N ALA A 40 4.08 -23.50 -22.29
CA ALA A 40 3.46 -23.26 -21.03
C ALA A 40 3.53 -21.75 -20.81
N VAL A 41 2.42 -21.06 -21.05
CA VAL A 41 2.20 -19.73 -20.50
C VAL A 41 2.19 -19.93 -18.99
N SER A 42 3.37 -19.84 -18.38
CA SER A 42 3.52 -19.65 -16.95
C SER A 42 2.75 -18.37 -16.67
N GLY A 43 1.51 -18.52 -16.22
CA GLY A 43 0.77 -17.43 -15.62
C GLY A 43 1.64 -16.93 -14.47
N ARG A 44 2.33 -15.80 -14.67
CA ARG A 44 2.86 -15.04 -13.56
C ARG A 44 1.61 -14.64 -12.77
N GLU A 45 1.34 -15.36 -11.69
CA GLU A 45 0.52 -14.82 -10.63
C GLU A 45 1.14 -13.45 -10.32
N ALA A 46 0.39 -12.38 -10.59
CA ALA A 46 0.86 -11.04 -10.29
C ALA A 46 1.19 -11.03 -8.80
N ALA A 47 2.44 -10.76 -8.46
CA ALA A 47 2.87 -10.78 -7.07
C ALA A 47 2.03 -9.77 -6.29
N ILE A 48 1.36 -10.23 -5.24
CA ILE A 48 0.58 -9.36 -4.36
C ILE A 48 1.55 -8.44 -3.63
N ASN A 49 1.36 -7.13 -3.80
CA ASN A 49 2.11 -6.11 -3.08
C ASN A 49 1.36 -5.71 -1.82
N THR A 50 2.10 -5.31 -0.79
CA THR A 50 1.55 -4.81 0.46
C THR A 50 1.82 -3.30 0.54
N PHE A 51 0.76 -2.49 0.53
CA PHE A 51 0.85 -1.03 0.59
C PHE A 51 0.56 -0.54 2.00
N VAL A 52 1.56 0.05 2.66
CA VAL A 52 1.42 0.68 3.97
C VAL A 52 1.09 2.16 3.76
N ILE A 53 -0.06 2.59 4.23
CA ILE A 53 -0.62 3.92 3.96
C ILE A 53 -0.26 4.90 5.07
N ASP A 54 0.32 6.02 4.68
CA ASP A 54 0.59 7.16 5.54
C ASP A 54 -0.63 8.08 5.69
N THR A 55 -0.71 8.80 6.80
CA THR A 55 -1.80 9.73 7.13
C THR A 55 -2.00 10.82 6.07
N SER A 56 -0.92 11.34 5.48
CA SER A 56 -0.96 12.38 4.45
C SER A 56 -1.76 11.96 3.20
N VAL A 57 -1.78 10.67 2.89
CA VAL A 57 -2.57 10.12 1.78
C VAL A 57 -4.05 10.25 2.07
N LEU A 58 -4.48 9.84 3.27
CA LEU A 58 -5.89 9.87 3.68
C LEU A 58 -6.42 11.29 3.92
N LEU A 59 -5.57 12.19 4.37
CA LEU A 59 -5.87 13.62 4.49
C LEU A 59 -6.00 14.33 3.14
N SER A 60 -5.47 13.73 2.07
CA SER A 60 -5.64 14.24 0.70
C SER A 60 -6.80 13.57 -0.01
N ASP A 61 -6.92 12.25 0.11
CA ASP A 61 -7.99 11.46 -0.51
C ASP A 61 -8.37 10.26 0.40
N PRO A 62 -9.44 10.39 1.17
CA PRO A 62 -9.95 9.31 2.02
C PRO A 62 -10.27 8.01 1.27
N ARG A 63 -10.60 8.10 -0.03
CA ARG A 63 -10.92 6.94 -0.87
C ARG A 63 -9.70 6.27 -1.49
N ALA A 64 -8.49 6.77 -1.25
CA ALA A 64 -7.27 6.13 -1.73
C ALA A 64 -7.18 4.66 -1.30
N LEU A 65 -7.70 4.29 -0.11
CA LEU A 65 -7.74 2.92 0.39
C LEU A 65 -8.39 1.91 -0.56
N LEU A 66 -9.27 2.37 -1.46
CA LEU A 66 -10.05 1.52 -2.36
C LEU A 66 -9.46 1.43 -3.77
N ARG A 67 -8.23 1.89 -4.00
CA ARG A 67 -7.62 2.04 -5.33
C ARG A 67 -6.45 1.12 -5.61
N PHE A 68 -6.21 0.14 -4.75
CA PHE A 68 -5.05 -0.75 -4.86
C PHE A 68 -5.35 -2.10 -5.52
N ALA A 69 -6.47 -2.19 -6.25
CA ALA A 69 -6.88 -3.37 -7.02
C ALA A 69 -6.75 -4.69 -6.21
N GLU A 70 -6.01 -5.68 -6.70
CA GLU A 70 -5.80 -6.99 -6.09
C GLU A 70 -4.84 -7.00 -4.90
N HIS A 71 -4.28 -5.85 -4.53
CA HIS A 71 -3.21 -5.77 -3.55
C HIS A 71 -3.70 -5.63 -2.10
N GLU A 72 -2.77 -5.81 -1.15
CA GLU A 72 -3.03 -5.61 0.27
C GLU A 72 -2.81 -4.16 0.69
N VAL A 73 -3.76 -3.61 1.43
CA VAL A 73 -3.68 -2.26 2.02
C VAL A 73 -3.57 -2.39 3.53
N ILE A 74 -2.50 -1.89 4.09
CA ILE A 74 -2.24 -1.86 5.53
C ILE A 74 -2.34 -0.44 6.05
N VAL A 75 -3.21 -0.23 7.02
CA VAL A 75 -3.36 1.04 7.74
C VAL A 75 -2.77 0.86 9.14
N PRO A 76 -1.58 1.40 9.43
CA PRO A 76 -1.03 1.38 10.79
C PRO A 76 -1.96 2.04 11.80
N ILE A 77 -2.09 1.51 13.00
CA ILE A 77 -2.95 2.08 14.04
C ILE A 77 -2.61 3.54 14.37
N VAL A 78 -1.34 3.92 14.24
CA VAL A 78 -0.89 5.29 14.45
C VAL A 78 -1.54 6.27 13.47
N VAL A 79 -1.82 5.84 12.24
CA VAL A 79 -2.52 6.65 11.23
C VAL A 79 -3.95 6.96 11.69
N ILE A 80 -4.65 5.99 12.27
CA ILE A 80 -6.00 6.20 12.81
C ILE A 80 -5.96 7.19 13.98
N THR A 81 -4.99 7.04 14.89
CA THR A 81 -4.78 7.96 16.02
C THR A 81 -4.51 9.38 15.54
N GLU A 82 -3.72 9.52 14.49
CA GLU A 82 -3.41 10.82 13.90
C GLU A 82 -4.63 11.45 13.20
N LEU A 83 -5.40 10.67 12.44
CA LEU A 83 -6.67 11.13 11.87
C LEU A 83 -7.64 11.62 12.93
N GLU A 84 -7.75 10.90 14.07
CA GLU A 84 -8.58 11.33 15.20
C GLU A 84 -8.09 12.68 15.78
N SER A 85 -6.78 12.87 15.91
CA SER A 85 -6.21 14.14 16.38
C SER A 85 -6.50 15.31 15.44
N LYS A 86 -6.61 15.05 14.14
CA LYS A 86 -6.92 16.04 13.09
C LYS A 86 -8.42 16.28 12.88
N ARG A 87 -9.27 15.58 13.58
CA ARG A 87 -10.72 15.59 13.39
C ARG A 87 -11.37 16.97 13.50
N HIS A 88 -10.80 17.84 14.33
CA HIS A 88 -11.28 19.22 14.55
C HIS A 88 -10.39 20.28 13.91
N ASP A 89 -9.39 19.86 13.13
CA ASP A 89 -8.53 20.78 12.38
C ASP A 89 -9.36 21.59 11.36
N PRO A 90 -9.18 22.92 11.26
CA PRO A 90 -9.97 23.78 10.36
C PRO A 90 -9.82 23.39 8.88
N GLU A 91 -8.64 22.95 8.46
CA GLU A 91 -8.33 22.65 7.05
C GLU A 91 -8.46 21.14 6.75
N LEU A 92 -7.89 20.30 7.61
CA LEU A 92 -7.77 18.86 7.38
C LEU A 92 -8.93 18.05 7.99
N GLY A 93 -9.69 18.62 8.93
CA GLY A 93 -10.72 17.92 9.68
C GLY A 93 -11.83 17.31 8.83
N TYR A 94 -12.14 17.92 7.69
CA TYR A 94 -13.10 17.35 6.75
C TYR A 94 -12.62 15.99 6.20
N PHE A 95 -11.38 15.93 5.74
CA PHE A 95 -10.79 14.71 5.20
C PHE A 95 -10.57 13.66 6.29
N ALA A 96 -10.07 14.09 7.45
CA ALA A 96 -9.90 13.20 8.61
C ALA A 96 -11.22 12.51 8.99
N ARG A 97 -12.31 13.27 9.14
CA ARG A 97 -13.64 12.70 9.44
C ARG A 97 -14.15 11.78 8.34
N LYS A 98 -13.88 12.09 7.06
CA LYS A 98 -14.28 11.22 5.95
C LYS A 98 -13.50 9.90 5.95
N ALA A 99 -12.19 9.94 6.19
CA ALA A 99 -11.36 8.73 6.29
C ALA A 99 -11.80 7.84 7.45
N LEU A 100 -11.99 8.43 8.63
CA LEU A 100 -12.46 7.72 9.82
C LEU A 100 -13.84 7.09 9.59
N ARG A 101 -14.76 7.81 8.95
CA ARG A 101 -16.10 7.27 8.62
C ARG A 101 -16.00 6.09 7.66
N LEU A 102 -15.17 6.20 6.60
CA LEU A 102 -14.97 5.09 5.67
C LEU A 102 -14.44 3.85 6.39
N LEU A 103 -13.45 4.02 7.27
CA LEU A 103 -12.90 2.91 8.06
C LEU A 103 -13.94 2.33 9.02
N ASP A 104 -14.78 3.17 9.64
CA ASP A 104 -15.86 2.69 10.52
C ASP A 104 -16.95 1.95 9.74
N ASP A 105 -17.36 2.44 8.58
CA ASP A 105 -18.32 1.76 7.69
C ASP A 105 -17.81 0.37 7.28
N LEU A 106 -16.53 0.26 6.93
CA LEU A 106 -15.87 -1.01 6.62
C LEU A 106 -15.83 -1.93 7.84
N ARG A 107 -15.48 -1.40 9.01
CA ARG A 107 -15.46 -2.13 10.29
C ARG A 107 -16.83 -2.72 10.61
N VAL A 108 -17.90 -1.91 10.50
CA VAL A 108 -19.28 -2.35 10.78
C VAL A 108 -19.71 -3.42 9.77
N LYS A 109 -19.40 -3.22 8.50
CA LYS A 109 -19.78 -4.17 7.42
C LYS A 109 -19.11 -5.54 7.57
N HIS A 110 -17.84 -5.58 8.03
CA HIS A 110 -17.05 -6.81 8.06
C HIS A 110 -16.78 -7.36 9.47
N GLY A 111 -17.30 -6.70 10.52
CA GLY A 111 -17.16 -7.16 11.91
C GLY A 111 -15.84 -6.79 12.59
N GLY A 112 -14.91 -6.16 11.87
CA GLY A 112 -13.61 -5.72 12.39
C GLY A 112 -12.66 -5.30 11.29
N LEU A 113 -11.51 -4.71 11.63
CA LEU A 113 -10.44 -4.34 10.68
C LEU A 113 -9.08 -4.91 11.09
N ASN A 114 -9.00 -5.67 12.16
CA ASN A 114 -7.76 -6.30 12.66
C ASN A 114 -7.41 -7.59 11.90
N GLN A 115 -8.21 -7.98 10.94
CA GLN A 115 -7.96 -9.06 9.98
C GLN A 115 -8.20 -8.52 8.58
N PRO A 116 -7.56 -9.09 7.54
CA PRO A 116 -7.80 -8.68 6.16
C PRO A 116 -9.28 -8.78 5.79
N ILE A 117 -9.85 -7.67 5.35
CA ILE A 117 -11.21 -7.61 4.80
C ILE A 117 -11.13 -7.37 3.28
N PRO A 118 -12.04 -7.92 2.48
CA PRO A 118 -12.05 -7.66 1.04
C PRO A 118 -12.45 -6.21 0.75
N ILE A 119 -11.71 -5.59 -0.18
CA ILE A 119 -12.00 -4.27 -0.72
C ILE A 119 -12.02 -4.29 -2.24
N GLY A 120 -12.94 -3.53 -2.84
CA GLY A 120 -13.11 -3.50 -4.30
C GLY A 120 -13.59 -4.84 -4.87
N ASP A 121 -13.59 -4.92 -6.19
CA ASP A 121 -14.05 -6.09 -6.95
C ASP A 121 -12.87 -6.93 -7.49
N ASP A 122 -11.64 -6.42 -7.37
CA ASP A 122 -10.43 -7.02 -7.94
C ASP A 122 -9.70 -7.98 -6.97
N GLY A 123 -10.30 -8.29 -5.82
CA GLY A 123 -9.73 -9.23 -4.85
C GLY A 123 -8.74 -8.64 -3.86
N GLY A 124 -8.62 -7.32 -3.82
CA GLY A 124 -7.77 -6.63 -2.83
C GLY A 124 -8.27 -6.77 -1.40
N SER A 125 -7.39 -6.51 -0.45
CA SER A 125 -7.71 -6.56 0.96
C SER A 125 -7.23 -5.33 1.73
N LEU A 126 -7.88 -5.05 2.87
CA LEU A 126 -7.50 -4.00 3.79
C LEU A 126 -7.48 -4.54 5.21
N MET A 127 -6.49 -4.15 5.99
CA MET A 127 -6.48 -4.36 7.44
C MET A 127 -5.84 -3.20 8.18
N VAL A 128 -6.21 -3.06 9.44
CA VAL A 128 -5.55 -2.17 10.38
C VAL A 128 -4.49 -2.96 11.15
N GLU A 129 -3.23 -2.52 11.05
CA GLU A 129 -2.13 -3.18 11.70
C GLU A 129 -1.92 -2.61 13.12
N LEU A 130 -1.99 -3.50 14.11
CA LEU A 130 -1.92 -3.16 15.53
C LEU A 130 -0.58 -3.50 16.18
N ASN A 131 0.18 -4.46 15.63
CA ASN A 131 1.25 -5.17 16.36
C ASN A 131 2.67 -4.89 15.87
N HIS A 132 2.87 -4.58 14.59
CA HIS A 132 4.20 -4.41 13.98
C HIS A 132 4.83 -3.04 14.27
N ILE A 133 4.76 -2.59 15.53
CA ILE A 133 5.14 -1.23 15.95
C ILE A 133 6.57 -1.12 16.51
N SER A 134 7.31 -2.24 16.61
CA SER A 134 8.68 -2.20 17.16
C SER A 134 9.62 -1.42 16.23
N SER A 135 10.17 -0.33 16.74
CA SER A 135 11.13 0.51 16.03
C SER A 135 12.56 -0.04 16.05
N GLU A 136 12.81 -1.16 16.74
CA GLU A 136 14.14 -1.79 16.81
C GLU A 136 14.65 -2.26 15.46
N VAL A 137 13.74 -2.56 14.53
CA VAL A 137 14.06 -2.94 13.15
C VAL A 137 14.58 -1.77 12.31
N LEU A 138 14.39 -0.53 12.76
CA LEU A 138 14.85 0.67 12.07
C LEU A 138 16.30 1.02 12.44
N PRO A 139 17.07 1.64 11.54
CA PRO A 139 18.35 2.25 11.86
C PRO A 139 18.21 3.27 13.01
N LEU A 140 19.24 3.45 13.81
CA LEU A 140 19.20 4.31 15.01
C LEU A 140 18.70 5.73 14.74
N GLY A 141 19.06 6.31 13.58
CA GLY A 141 18.62 7.65 13.18
C GLY A 141 17.13 7.77 12.87
N PHE A 142 16.41 6.65 12.75
CA PHE A 142 14.97 6.61 12.46
C PHE A 142 14.13 6.13 13.64
N ARG A 143 14.73 5.98 14.83
CA ARG A 143 14.04 5.52 16.05
C ARG A 143 13.53 6.67 16.90
N SER A 144 13.12 7.78 16.29
CA SER A 144 12.66 8.99 17.01
C SER A 144 11.35 8.79 17.77
N GLY A 145 10.60 7.72 17.47
CA GLY A 145 9.29 7.45 18.10
C GLY A 145 8.15 8.35 17.62
N ASP A 146 8.41 9.18 16.61
CA ASP A 146 7.39 9.96 15.90
C ASP A 146 6.47 9.04 15.08
N ASN A 147 5.38 9.60 14.56
CA ASN A 147 4.41 8.84 13.79
C ASN A 147 5.01 8.25 12.52
N ASP A 148 5.87 9.00 11.83
CA ASP A 148 6.58 8.53 10.64
C ASP A 148 7.43 7.29 10.93
N SER A 149 8.22 7.33 12.01
CA SER A 149 9.04 6.20 12.43
C SER A 149 8.19 4.96 12.75
N ARG A 150 7.00 5.15 13.34
CA ARG A 150 6.07 4.06 13.61
C ARG A 150 5.49 3.45 12.34
N ILE A 151 5.15 4.27 11.34
CA ILE A 151 4.68 3.80 10.03
C ILE A 151 5.80 3.03 9.32
N LEU A 152 7.03 3.56 9.32
CA LEU A 152 8.20 2.88 8.75
C LEU A 152 8.52 1.57 9.49
N ALA A 153 8.34 1.53 10.81
CA ALA A 153 8.53 0.31 11.59
C ALA A 153 7.54 -0.78 11.17
N VAL A 154 6.26 -0.45 10.97
CA VAL A 154 5.26 -1.38 10.44
C VAL A 154 5.71 -1.92 9.08
N ALA A 155 6.08 -1.05 8.15
CA ALA A 155 6.52 -1.44 6.81
C ALA A 155 7.75 -2.36 6.87
N LYS A 156 8.75 -2.03 7.69
CA LYS A 156 9.98 -2.83 7.81
C LYS A 156 9.73 -4.18 8.46
N ASN A 157 8.89 -4.25 9.49
CA ASN A 157 8.52 -5.51 10.12
C ASN A 157 7.82 -6.44 9.12
N LEU A 158 6.85 -5.92 8.36
CA LEU A 158 6.15 -6.69 7.33
C LEU A 158 7.10 -7.16 6.20
N ALA A 159 8.06 -6.30 5.80
CA ALA A 159 9.08 -6.67 4.82
C ALA A 159 10.00 -7.79 5.35
N ASN A 160 10.35 -7.78 6.64
CA ASN A 160 11.14 -8.84 7.27
C ASN A 160 10.38 -10.18 7.33
N GLU A 161 9.05 -10.17 7.25
CA GLU A 161 8.21 -11.36 7.10
C GLU A 161 8.17 -11.89 5.65
N GLY A 162 8.88 -11.26 4.73
CA GLY A 162 8.96 -11.68 3.33
C GLY A 162 7.89 -11.08 2.43
N ARG A 163 7.12 -10.09 2.89
CA ARG A 163 6.15 -9.38 2.06
C ARG A 163 6.85 -8.37 1.15
N ASN A 164 6.30 -8.15 -0.04
CA ASN A 164 6.73 -7.06 -0.92
C ASN A 164 6.04 -5.76 -0.50
N VAL A 165 6.71 -4.96 0.33
CA VAL A 165 6.12 -3.81 1.01
C VAL A 165 6.51 -2.50 0.34
N THR A 166 5.52 -1.64 0.13
CA THR A 166 5.68 -0.27 -0.35
C THR A 166 4.97 0.69 0.60
N VAL A 167 5.67 1.73 1.06
CA VAL A 167 5.05 2.83 1.83
C VAL A 167 4.52 3.87 0.87
N VAL A 168 3.26 4.25 1.03
CA VAL A 168 2.61 5.30 0.22
C VAL A 168 2.44 6.54 1.06
N SER A 169 3.11 7.61 0.68
CA SER A 169 3.07 8.91 1.38
C SER A 169 3.08 10.09 0.42
N LYS A 170 2.42 11.18 0.81
CA LYS A 170 2.53 12.49 0.17
C LYS A 170 3.50 13.43 0.90
N ASP A 171 3.95 13.05 2.06
CA ASP A 171 4.86 13.86 2.87
C ASP A 171 6.31 13.72 2.38
N LEU A 172 6.96 14.85 2.08
CA LEU A 172 8.33 14.88 1.59
C LEU A 172 9.34 14.31 2.61
N PRO A 173 9.29 14.65 3.91
CA PRO A 173 10.13 14.03 4.92
C PRO A 173 10.04 12.50 4.94
N MET A 174 8.84 11.94 4.84
CA MET A 174 8.63 10.49 4.77
C MET A 174 9.28 9.88 3.52
N ARG A 175 9.27 10.63 2.41
CA ARG A 175 9.79 10.18 1.11
C ARG A 175 11.32 10.15 1.04
N VAL A 176 12.02 10.82 1.93
CA VAL A 176 13.49 10.88 1.96
C VAL A 176 14.11 10.08 3.11
N LYS A 177 13.29 9.53 3.99
CA LYS A 177 13.68 8.60 5.04
C LYS A 177 13.87 7.19 4.49
#